data_40ec899124da743f960bc8c4025aa058
#
_entry.id   40ec899124da743f960bc8c4025aa058
#
_cell.length_a   1.000
_cell.length_b   1.000
_cell.length_c   1.000
_cell.angle_alpha   90.00
_cell.angle_beta   90.00
_cell.angle_gamma   90.00
#
_symmetry.space_group_name_H-M   'P 1'
#
loop_
_entity.id
_entity.type
_entity.pdbx_description
1 polymer ?
#
loop_
_entity_poly.entity_id
_entity_poly.type
_entity_poly.pdbx_seq_one_letter_code
_entity_poly.pdbx_strand_id
1 'polypeptide(L)'
;GGVVPRIGLPYITVGREQEINALLHDVDIIADGGASFRFIVGKYGSGKSFLLQTIRSYVMDRNFVVVDADLSPERRLQGTKGQGLATYKELIRNMSTKTRPDGGALTLILDRWISNVQSETAAESGLDTNDPQFRKAVERKIYEVIGALHEMVHGFDFARLLTLYYNAYREGDDECKAKVVKWFRGEYNTKTEARAELGVNIIITDDDWY
;
A
#
# COMPACT_ATOMS: atom_id res chain seq x y z
N GLY A 1 6.86 6.22 29.89
CA GLY A 1 8.25 5.89 29.69
C GLY A 1 8.36 4.83 28.63
N GLY A 2 8.35 5.22 27.35
CA GLY A 2 8.47 4.30 26.24
C GLY A 2 9.86 3.69 26.20
N VAL A 3 9.96 2.37 26.21
CA VAL A 3 11.22 1.65 26.06
C VAL A 3 11.60 1.71 24.57
N VAL A 4 12.63 2.48 24.24
CA VAL A 4 13.22 2.49 22.90
C VAL A 4 13.75 1.07 22.60
N PRO A 5 13.39 0.42 21.51
CA PRO A 5 13.93 -0.89 21.18
C PRO A 5 15.44 -0.78 20.96
N ARG A 6 16.20 -1.55 21.71
CA ARG A 6 17.67 -1.47 21.74
C ARG A 6 18.40 -2.22 20.63
N ILE A 7 17.69 -2.79 19.68
CA ILE A 7 18.28 -3.63 18.62
C ILE A 7 18.25 -2.88 17.30
N GLY A 8 19.43 -2.57 16.75
CA GLY A 8 19.63 -1.95 15.44
C GLY A 8 19.85 -0.45 15.40
N LEU A 9 19.60 0.29 16.49
CA LEU A 9 19.78 1.73 16.60
C LEU A 9 21.20 2.22 17.10
N PRO A 10 22.12 1.38 17.61
CA PRO A 10 23.35 1.87 18.23
C PRO A 10 24.30 2.61 17.29
N TYR A 11 24.18 2.40 15.99
CA TYR A 11 25.08 3.01 14.99
C TYR A 11 24.64 4.35 14.45
N ILE A 12 23.44 4.84 14.86
CA ILE A 12 22.80 6.03 14.25
C ILE A 12 22.82 7.22 15.19
N THR A 13 23.04 6.99 16.47
CA THR A 13 22.61 7.88 17.54
C THR A 13 23.56 9.00 17.95
N VAL A 14 24.68 9.16 17.30
CA VAL A 14 25.57 10.28 17.67
C VAL A 14 24.93 11.59 17.18
N GLY A 15 24.20 12.26 18.08
CA GLY A 15 23.67 13.60 17.89
C GLY A 15 22.28 13.72 17.26
N ARG A 16 21.50 12.62 17.14
CA ARG A 16 20.15 12.64 16.52
C ARG A 16 19.07 11.92 17.31
N GLU A 17 19.28 11.75 18.59
CA GLU A 17 18.33 11.04 19.46
C GLU A 17 16.94 11.69 19.47
N GLN A 18 16.89 13.03 19.42
CA GLN A 18 15.62 13.76 19.45
C GLN A 18 14.81 13.54 18.18
N GLU A 19 15.44 13.62 17.01
CA GLU A 19 14.78 13.39 15.72
C GLU A 19 14.30 11.94 15.58
N ILE A 20 15.12 10.98 16.00
CA ILE A 20 14.74 9.56 15.97
C ILE A 20 13.56 9.31 16.92
N ASN A 21 13.62 9.80 18.15
CA ASN A 21 12.54 9.63 19.11
C ASN A 21 11.22 10.25 18.61
N ALA A 22 11.31 11.41 17.95
CA ALA A 22 10.13 12.05 17.36
C ALA A 22 9.52 11.18 16.24
N LEU A 23 10.34 10.60 15.36
CA LEU A 23 9.88 9.72 14.30
C LEU A 23 9.33 8.39 14.85
N LEU A 24 9.94 7.82 15.88
CA LEU A 24 9.44 6.61 16.54
C LEU A 24 8.09 6.87 17.22
N HIS A 25 7.91 8.04 17.82
CA HIS A 25 6.62 8.43 18.38
C HIS A 25 5.53 8.55 17.29
N ASP A 26 5.86 9.12 16.12
CA ASP A 26 4.93 9.16 14.99
C ASP A 26 4.54 7.73 14.54
N VAL A 27 5.51 6.82 14.51
CA VAL A 27 5.26 5.40 14.16
C VAL A 27 4.32 4.74 15.17
N ASP A 28 4.46 5.04 16.48
CA ASP A 28 3.57 4.52 17.50
C ASP A 28 2.14 5.06 17.35
N ILE A 29 1.97 6.35 17.03
CA ILE A 29 0.66 6.96 16.72
C ILE A 29 0.01 6.22 15.54
N ILE A 30 0.77 5.93 14.49
CA ILE A 30 0.27 5.22 13.29
C ILE A 30 -0.09 3.78 13.63
N ALA A 31 0.71 3.10 14.45
CA ALA A 31 0.44 1.74 14.90
C ALA A 31 -0.86 1.62 15.70
N ASP A 32 -1.23 2.69 16.43
CA ASP A 32 -2.49 2.79 17.20
C ASP A 32 -3.69 3.26 16.33
N GLY A 33 -3.54 3.29 15.00
CA GLY A 33 -4.59 3.67 14.05
C GLY A 33 -4.72 5.17 13.80
N GLY A 34 -3.76 5.97 14.29
CA GLY A 34 -3.68 7.40 14.02
C GLY A 34 -2.92 7.74 12.73
N ALA A 35 -2.66 9.02 12.53
CA ALA A 35 -1.87 9.53 11.44
C ALA A 35 -0.87 10.58 11.93
N SER A 36 0.24 10.73 11.24
CA SER A 36 1.24 11.75 11.51
C SER A 36 1.80 12.32 10.20
N PHE A 37 2.22 13.57 10.25
CA PHE A 37 2.88 14.27 9.17
C PHE A 37 4.08 15.04 9.69
N ARG A 38 5.25 14.88 9.02
CA ARG A 38 6.49 15.51 9.48
C ARG A 38 7.36 16.02 8.32
N PHE A 39 7.84 17.25 8.45
CA PHE A 39 8.92 17.76 7.62
C PHE A 39 10.28 17.50 8.26
N ILE A 40 11.23 16.98 7.47
CA ILE A 40 12.64 16.86 7.85
C ILE A 40 13.42 17.86 7.02
N VAL A 41 13.87 18.93 7.67
CA VAL A 41 14.58 20.03 7.02
C VAL A 41 16.04 20.04 7.46
N GLY A 42 16.94 20.24 6.51
CA GLY A 42 18.37 20.32 6.78
C GLY A 42 19.18 20.62 5.53
N LYS A 43 20.41 21.09 5.70
CA LYS A 43 21.35 21.38 4.60
C LYS A 43 21.67 20.11 3.80
N TYR A 44 22.19 20.28 2.59
CA TYR A 44 22.75 19.18 1.81
C TYR A 44 23.87 18.50 2.63
N GLY A 45 23.94 17.19 2.59
CA GLY A 45 24.92 16.41 3.36
C GLY A 45 24.59 16.25 4.86
N SER A 46 23.49 16.82 5.37
CA SER A 46 23.13 16.69 6.80
C SER A 46 22.62 15.30 7.21
N GLY A 47 22.64 14.31 6.31
CA GLY A 47 22.27 12.92 6.60
C GLY A 47 20.75 12.66 6.69
N LYS A 48 19.91 13.50 6.07
CA LYS A 48 18.45 13.27 6.02
C LYS A 48 18.08 11.93 5.38
N SER A 49 18.70 11.60 4.24
CA SER A 49 18.45 10.34 3.53
C SER A 49 18.85 9.12 4.39
N PHE A 50 19.96 9.24 5.11
CA PHE A 50 20.37 8.19 6.03
C PHE A 50 19.38 7.98 7.17
N LEU A 51 18.87 9.07 7.75
CA LEU A 51 17.84 9.02 8.79
C LEU A 51 16.56 8.34 8.26
N LEU A 52 16.09 8.73 7.07
CA LEU A 52 14.92 8.13 6.42
C LEU A 52 15.12 6.64 6.15
N GLN A 53 16.28 6.22 5.63
CA GLN A 53 16.58 4.80 5.39
C GLN A 53 16.60 3.98 6.68
N THR A 54 17.07 4.57 7.75
CA THR A 54 17.09 3.89 9.05
C THR A 54 15.70 3.69 9.60
N ILE A 55 14.86 4.73 9.59
CA ILE A 55 13.46 4.62 10.00
C ILE A 55 12.71 3.65 9.10
N ARG A 56 12.94 3.69 7.78
CA ARG A 56 12.39 2.75 6.82
C ARG A 56 12.66 1.30 7.22
N SER A 57 13.90 0.96 7.51
CA SER A 57 14.27 -0.40 7.94
C SER A 57 13.59 -0.78 9.25
N TYR A 58 13.59 0.12 10.22
CA TYR A 58 12.97 -0.10 11.52
C TYR A 58 11.46 -0.36 11.41
N VAL A 59 10.72 0.45 10.64
CA VAL A 59 9.26 0.27 10.50
C VAL A 59 8.91 -1.00 9.71
N MET A 60 9.72 -1.38 8.71
CA MET A 60 9.54 -2.65 8.02
C MET A 60 9.73 -3.84 8.97
N ASP A 61 10.67 -3.78 9.90
CA ASP A 61 10.85 -4.80 10.94
C ASP A 61 9.65 -4.91 11.89
N ARG A 62 8.88 -3.83 12.03
CA ARG A 62 7.57 -3.80 12.74
C ARG A 62 6.39 -4.18 11.85
N ASN A 63 6.62 -4.78 10.69
CA ASN A 63 5.61 -5.20 9.71
C ASN A 63 4.80 -4.06 9.07
N PHE A 64 5.32 -2.85 9.02
CA PHE A 64 4.73 -1.78 8.23
C PHE A 64 5.00 -1.98 6.74
N VAL A 65 4.08 -1.50 5.91
CA VAL A 65 4.33 -1.25 4.50
C VAL A 65 4.96 0.13 4.38
N VAL A 66 6.02 0.23 3.60
CA VAL A 66 6.70 1.50 3.35
C VAL A 66 6.63 1.83 1.86
N VAL A 67 6.37 3.08 1.57
CA VAL A 67 6.44 3.64 0.22
C VAL A 67 7.33 4.86 0.22
N ASP A 68 8.12 5.03 -0.81
CA ASP A 68 9.01 6.18 -0.99
C ASP A 68 9.05 6.63 -2.45
N ALA A 69 9.21 7.92 -2.67
CA ALA A 69 9.41 8.50 -3.97
C ALA A 69 10.31 9.74 -3.89
N ASP A 70 11.20 9.86 -4.85
CA ASP A 70 11.99 11.06 -5.07
C ASP A 70 11.17 12.05 -5.92
N LEU A 71 10.92 13.23 -5.37
CA LEU A 71 10.25 14.29 -6.11
C LEU A 71 11.19 14.94 -7.12
N SER A 72 10.68 15.22 -8.31
CA SER A 72 11.39 15.87 -9.41
C SER A 72 10.43 16.80 -10.17
N PRO A 73 10.92 17.56 -11.17
CA PRO A 73 10.02 18.33 -12.02
C PRO A 73 8.93 17.51 -12.70
N GLU A 74 9.20 16.24 -13.00
CA GLU A 74 8.28 15.28 -13.62
C GLU A 74 7.40 14.55 -12.61
N ARG A 75 7.82 14.48 -11.35
CA ARG A 75 7.14 13.82 -10.26
C ARG A 75 6.91 14.80 -9.12
N ARG A 76 5.71 15.35 -9.04
CA ARG A 76 5.30 16.33 -8.02
C ARG A 76 4.13 15.79 -7.22
N LEU A 77 4.03 16.25 -5.97
CA LEU A 77 2.84 15.98 -5.13
C LEU A 77 1.61 16.69 -5.68
N GLN A 78 1.80 17.81 -6.34
CA GLN A 78 0.76 18.56 -7.00
C GLN A 78 1.26 19.03 -8.37
N GLY A 79 0.47 18.82 -9.41
CA GLY A 79 0.83 19.23 -10.77
C GLY A 79 -0.15 18.68 -11.78
N THR A 80 -0.18 19.30 -12.93
CA THR A 80 -0.97 18.87 -14.09
C THR A 80 -0.11 18.04 -15.04
N LYS A 81 -0.72 17.45 -16.06
CA LYS A 81 -0.01 16.72 -17.14
C LYS A 81 0.70 15.44 -16.72
N GLY A 82 0.09 14.66 -15.85
CA GLY A 82 0.61 13.33 -15.47
C GLY A 82 1.67 13.36 -14.36
N GLN A 83 1.92 14.50 -13.72
CA GLN A 83 2.94 14.61 -12.67
C GLN A 83 2.51 13.91 -11.37
N GLY A 84 1.25 14.04 -10.97
CA GLY A 84 0.68 13.32 -9.85
C GLY A 84 0.66 11.81 -10.08
N LEU A 85 0.20 11.38 -11.26
CA LEU A 85 0.21 9.99 -11.66
C LEU A 85 1.63 9.41 -11.69
N ALA A 86 2.64 10.17 -12.15
CA ALA A 86 4.04 9.74 -12.14
C ALA A 86 4.55 9.51 -10.72
N THR A 87 4.18 10.37 -9.76
CA THR A 87 4.50 10.21 -8.34
C THR A 87 3.81 8.99 -7.74
N TYR A 88 2.52 8.81 -8.04
CA TYR A 88 1.77 7.62 -7.64
C TYR A 88 2.43 6.32 -8.13
N LYS A 89 2.78 6.25 -9.42
CA LYS A 89 3.46 5.08 -10.01
C LYS A 89 4.78 4.77 -9.30
N GLU A 90 5.55 5.79 -8.95
CA GLU A 90 6.80 5.64 -8.22
C GLU A 90 6.56 5.08 -6.81
N LEU A 91 5.60 5.64 -6.06
CA LEU A 91 5.23 5.14 -4.73
C LEU A 91 4.80 3.67 -4.77
N ILE A 92 3.93 3.29 -5.72
CA ILE A 92 3.48 1.91 -5.84
C ILE A 92 4.61 0.97 -6.25
N ARG A 93 5.50 1.40 -7.15
CA ARG A 93 6.69 0.62 -7.54
C ARG A 93 7.61 0.36 -6.36
N ASN A 94 7.82 1.38 -5.53
CA ASN A 94 8.72 1.34 -4.37
C ASN A 94 8.03 0.79 -3.12
N MET A 95 6.76 0.34 -3.22
CA MET A 95 6.06 -0.27 -2.10
C MET A 95 6.81 -1.49 -1.59
N SER A 96 7.20 -1.45 -0.32
CA SER A 96 8.13 -2.38 0.30
C SER A 96 7.60 -2.93 1.61
N THR A 97 8.03 -4.15 1.92
CA THR A 97 7.79 -4.83 3.19
C THR A 97 9.09 -5.47 3.66
N LYS A 98 9.11 -6.00 4.89
CA LYS A 98 10.25 -6.76 5.44
C LYS A 98 10.74 -7.88 4.50
N THR A 99 9.81 -8.58 3.86
CA THR A 99 10.11 -9.70 2.95
C THR A 99 10.38 -9.26 1.50
N ARG A 100 10.06 -8.03 1.16
CA ARG A 100 10.29 -7.38 -0.14
C ARG A 100 10.81 -5.95 0.08
N PRO A 101 12.05 -5.79 0.56
CA PRO A 101 12.58 -4.48 0.97
C PRO A 101 12.92 -3.55 -0.22
N ASP A 102 13.08 -4.10 -1.42
CA ASP A 102 13.54 -3.37 -2.61
C ASP A 102 12.38 -2.93 -3.54
N GLY A 103 11.16 -2.94 -3.02
CA GLY A 103 9.97 -2.58 -3.80
C GLY A 103 9.23 -3.77 -4.40
N GLY A 104 8.15 -3.49 -5.14
CA GLY A 104 7.36 -4.51 -5.81
C GLY A 104 6.52 -5.39 -4.87
N ALA A 105 6.23 -4.92 -3.66
CA ALA A 105 5.53 -5.70 -2.65
C ALA A 105 4.00 -5.76 -2.83
N LEU A 106 3.43 -5.02 -3.80
CA LEU A 106 1.97 -4.91 -3.94
C LEU A 106 1.28 -6.27 -4.07
N THR A 107 1.77 -7.17 -4.92
CA THR A 107 1.20 -8.51 -5.10
C THR A 107 1.18 -9.30 -3.78
N LEU A 108 2.30 -9.28 -3.05
CA LEU A 108 2.40 -9.95 -1.76
C LEU A 108 1.43 -9.36 -0.72
N ILE A 109 1.24 -8.05 -0.74
CA ILE A 109 0.30 -7.36 0.16
C ILE A 109 -1.13 -7.77 -0.18
N LEU A 110 -1.50 -7.79 -1.45
CA LEU A 110 -2.82 -8.22 -1.90
C LEU A 110 -3.08 -9.69 -1.57
N ASP A 111 -2.13 -10.58 -1.82
CA ASP A 111 -2.26 -12.01 -1.48
C ASP A 111 -2.47 -12.20 0.02
N ARG A 112 -1.72 -11.49 0.86
CA ARG A 112 -1.86 -11.55 2.32
C ARG A 112 -3.20 -10.98 2.78
N TRP A 113 -3.63 -9.86 2.20
CA TRP A 113 -4.91 -9.26 2.52
C TRP A 113 -6.07 -10.20 2.16
N ILE A 114 -6.05 -10.80 0.97
CA ILE A 114 -7.05 -11.81 0.56
C ILE A 114 -7.07 -13.00 1.53
N SER A 115 -5.90 -13.50 1.90
CA SER A 115 -5.81 -14.60 2.88
C SER A 115 -6.44 -14.23 4.23
N ASN A 116 -6.22 -13.01 4.71
CA ASN A 116 -6.84 -12.51 5.94
C ASN A 116 -8.36 -12.40 5.81
N VAL A 117 -8.86 -11.82 4.71
CA VAL A 117 -10.31 -11.72 4.43
C VAL A 117 -10.97 -13.10 4.39
N GLN A 118 -10.31 -14.09 3.77
CA GLN A 118 -10.79 -15.47 3.77
C GLN A 118 -10.86 -16.06 5.19
N SER A 119 -9.82 -15.86 5.99
CA SER A 119 -9.76 -16.36 7.36
C SER A 119 -10.84 -15.74 8.25
N GLU A 120 -11.03 -14.42 8.14
CA GLU A 120 -12.08 -13.71 8.85
C GLU A 120 -13.48 -14.19 8.42
N THR A 121 -13.70 -14.33 7.10
CA THR A 121 -14.97 -14.83 6.57
C THR A 121 -15.29 -16.24 7.04
N ALA A 122 -14.29 -17.14 7.07
CA ALA A 122 -14.46 -18.50 7.59
C ALA A 122 -14.84 -18.48 9.07
N ALA A 123 -14.18 -17.67 9.88
CA ALA A 123 -14.46 -17.54 11.31
C ALA A 123 -15.87 -16.96 11.58
N GLU A 124 -16.30 -15.96 10.82
CA GLU A 124 -17.60 -15.31 10.99
C GLU A 124 -18.77 -16.15 10.46
N SER A 125 -18.59 -16.82 9.32
CA SER A 125 -19.67 -17.57 8.66
C SER A 125 -19.78 -19.03 9.11
N GLY A 126 -18.69 -19.59 9.64
CA GLY A 126 -18.59 -21.02 9.93
C GLY A 126 -18.58 -21.93 8.68
N LEU A 127 -18.48 -21.35 7.49
CA LEU A 127 -18.44 -22.09 6.23
C LEU A 127 -17.04 -22.68 6.00
N ASP A 128 -17.01 -23.88 5.43
CA ASP A 128 -15.77 -24.47 4.91
C ASP A 128 -15.32 -23.72 3.65
N THR A 129 -14.02 -23.61 3.43
CA THR A 129 -13.44 -22.92 2.26
C THR A 129 -13.84 -23.55 0.92
N ASN A 130 -14.25 -24.83 0.92
CA ASN A 130 -14.73 -25.55 -0.26
C ASN A 130 -16.25 -25.39 -0.46
N ASP A 131 -16.97 -24.79 0.48
CA ASP A 131 -18.40 -24.54 0.34
C ASP A 131 -18.65 -23.54 -0.82
N PRO A 132 -19.57 -23.84 -1.75
CA PRO A 132 -19.94 -22.91 -2.83
C PRO A 132 -20.40 -21.53 -2.35
N GLN A 133 -20.97 -21.46 -1.13
CA GLN A 133 -21.40 -20.19 -0.54
C GLN A 133 -20.23 -19.40 0.06
N PHE A 134 -19.13 -20.04 0.38
CA PHE A 134 -17.95 -19.36 0.95
C PHE A 134 -17.39 -18.29 0.00
N ARG A 135 -17.29 -18.60 -1.31
CA ARG A 135 -16.86 -17.62 -2.33
C ARG A 135 -17.69 -16.35 -2.27
N LYS A 136 -19.04 -16.50 -2.24
CA LYS A 136 -19.96 -15.35 -2.18
C LYS A 136 -19.83 -14.57 -0.87
N ALA A 137 -19.56 -15.27 0.23
CA ALA A 137 -19.35 -14.62 1.53
C ALA A 137 -18.08 -13.77 1.52
N VAL A 138 -16.99 -14.27 0.95
CA VAL A 138 -15.73 -13.49 0.80
C VAL A 138 -15.93 -12.29 -0.14
N GLU A 139 -16.56 -12.47 -1.30
CA GLU A 139 -16.89 -11.37 -2.21
C GLU A 139 -17.70 -10.26 -1.51
N ARG A 140 -18.71 -10.65 -0.73
CA ARG A 140 -19.49 -9.70 0.08
C ARG A 140 -18.63 -8.97 1.09
N LYS A 141 -17.75 -9.67 1.81
CA LYS A 141 -16.84 -9.08 2.78
C LYS A 141 -15.89 -8.07 2.13
N ILE A 142 -15.38 -8.35 0.92
CA ILE A 142 -14.58 -7.40 0.13
C ILE A 142 -15.37 -6.10 -0.12
N TYR A 143 -16.62 -6.21 -0.59
CA TYR A 143 -17.47 -5.05 -0.83
C TYR A 143 -17.77 -4.27 0.46
N GLU A 144 -18.00 -4.96 1.58
CA GLU A 144 -18.25 -4.32 2.88
C GLU A 144 -17.03 -3.52 3.36
N VAL A 145 -15.82 -4.13 3.30
CA VAL A 145 -14.58 -3.47 3.72
C VAL A 145 -14.28 -2.24 2.86
N ILE A 146 -14.43 -2.36 1.54
CA ILE A 146 -14.19 -1.23 0.63
C ILE A 146 -15.31 -0.21 0.72
N GLY A 147 -16.56 -0.64 0.90
CA GLY A 147 -17.72 0.25 1.08
C GLY A 147 -17.64 1.11 2.35
N ALA A 148 -16.90 0.66 3.36
CA ALA A 148 -16.63 1.46 4.56
C ALA A 148 -15.67 2.65 4.29
N LEU A 149 -14.97 2.64 3.15
CA LEU A 149 -14.13 3.75 2.67
C LEU A 149 -15.00 4.75 1.88
N HIS A 150 -16.01 5.32 2.52
CA HIS A 150 -17.07 6.15 1.91
C HIS A 150 -16.60 7.36 1.10
N GLU A 151 -15.36 7.78 1.24
CA GLU A 151 -14.81 8.96 0.56
C GLU A 151 -13.99 8.63 -0.69
N MET A 152 -13.84 7.37 -1.04
CA MET A 152 -13.10 6.99 -2.24
C MET A 152 -13.92 7.24 -3.51
N VAL A 153 -13.38 8.02 -4.42
CA VAL A 153 -14.02 8.43 -5.70
C VAL A 153 -14.45 7.21 -6.54
N HIS A 154 -13.78 6.07 -6.42
CA HIS A 154 -14.03 4.86 -7.21
C HIS A 154 -14.19 3.58 -6.37
N GLY A 155 -14.74 3.69 -5.16
CA GLY A 155 -14.82 2.56 -4.24
C GLY A 155 -15.49 1.30 -4.81
N PHE A 156 -16.52 1.45 -5.66
CA PHE A 156 -17.21 0.31 -6.29
C PHE A 156 -16.29 -0.43 -7.28
N ASP A 157 -15.53 0.29 -8.10
CA ASP A 157 -14.62 -0.31 -9.07
C ASP A 157 -13.40 -0.94 -8.38
N PHE A 158 -12.94 -0.36 -7.27
CA PHE A 158 -11.93 -0.98 -6.40
C PHE A 158 -12.42 -2.33 -5.85
N ALA A 159 -13.62 -2.38 -5.29
CA ALA A 159 -14.19 -3.63 -4.79
C ALA A 159 -14.30 -4.69 -5.89
N ARG A 160 -14.70 -4.28 -7.09
CA ARG A 160 -14.77 -5.17 -8.26
C ARG A 160 -13.40 -5.71 -8.64
N LEU A 161 -12.36 -4.86 -8.69
CA LEU A 161 -10.99 -5.28 -9.00
C LEU A 161 -10.42 -6.23 -7.95
N LEU A 162 -10.67 -5.97 -6.66
CA LEU A 162 -10.25 -6.86 -5.59
C LEU A 162 -11.00 -8.19 -5.60
N THR A 163 -12.28 -8.18 -5.98
CA THR A 163 -13.07 -9.41 -6.18
C THR A 163 -12.51 -10.21 -7.37
N LEU A 164 -12.16 -9.55 -8.46
CA LEU A 164 -11.51 -10.19 -9.60
C LEU A 164 -10.16 -10.80 -9.20
N TYR A 165 -9.36 -10.07 -8.43
CA TYR A 165 -8.10 -10.55 -7.89
C TYR A 165 -8.28 -11.78 -6.98
N TYR A 166 -9.28 -11.74 -6.09
CA TYR A 166 -9.62 -12.87 -5.22
C TYR A 166 -9.98 -14.13 -6.02
N ASN A 167 -10.80 -13.99 -7.06
CA ASN A 167 -11.18 -15.11 -7.91
C ASN A 167 -9.96 -15.68 -8.64
N ALA A 168 -9.12 -14.83 -9.20
CA ALA A 168 -7.87 -15.23 -9.85
C ALA A 168 -6.90 -15.91 -8.86
N TYR A 169 -6.81 -15.41 -7.64
CA TYR A 169 -6.02 -16.02 -6.56
C TYR A 169 -6.48 -17.46 -6.26
N ARG A 170 -7.79 -17.69 -6.15
CA ARG A 170 -8.37 -19.02 -5.91
C ARG A 170 -8.14 -20.00 -7.04
N GLU A 171 -8.21 -19.53 -8.26
CA GLU A 171 -8.13 -20.34 -9.49
C GLU A 171 -6.67 -20.54 -9.95
N GLY A 172 -5.72 -19.86 -9.30
CA GLY A 172 -4.31 -19.87 -9.71
C GLY A 172 -4.08 -19.14 -11.04
N ASP A 173 -4.94 -18.19 -11.39
CA ASP A 173 -4.83 -17.39 -12.61
C ASP A 173 -3.88 -16.21 -12.39
N ASP A 174 -2.59 -16.48 -12.55
CA ASP A 174 -1.53 -15.47 -12.39
C ASP A 174 -1.60 -14.37 -13.46
N GLU A 175 -2.16 -14.65 -14.64
CA GLU A 175 -2.32 -13.64 -15.70
C GLU A 175 -3.38 -12.61 -15.29
N CYS A 176 -4.53 -13.04 -14.80
CA CYS A 176 -5.56 -12.14 -14.30
C CYS A 176 -5.07 -11.34 -13.08
N LYS A 177 -4.37 -11.99 -12.14
CA LYS A 177 -3.73 -11.29 -11.01
C LYS A 177 -2.79 -10.18 -11.48
N ALA A 178 -1.94 -10.47 -12.47
CA ALA A 178 -0.99 -9.49 -13.03
C ALA A 178 -1.71 -8.30 -13.69
N LYS A 179 -2.82 -8.52 -14.39
CA LYS A 179 -3.64 -7.46 -14.98
C LYS A 179 -4.25 -6.55 -13.91
N VAL A 180 -4.76 -7.11 -12.82
CA VAL A 180 -5.28 -6.32 -11.70
C VAL A 180 -4.15 -5.51 -11.03
N VAL A 181 -2.99 -6.11 -10.79
CA VAL A 181 -1.82 -5.42 -10.25
C VAL A 181 -1.36 -4.28 -11.17
N LYS A 182 -1.35 -4.50 -12.49
CA LYS A 182 -1.07 -3.48 -13.51
C LYS A 182 -2.02 -2.28 -13.36
N TRP A 183 -3.31 -2.54 -13.09
CA TRP A 183 -4.28 -1.47 -12.86
C TRP A 183 -3.92 -0.66 -11.59
N PHE A 184 -3.68 -1.31 -10.46
CA PHE A 184 -3.28 -0.65 -9.21
C PHE A 184 -1.95 0.10 -9.32
N ARG A 185 -1.08 -0.28 -10.24
CA ARG A 185 0.15 0.46 -10.56
C ARG A 185 -0.07 1.69 -11.45
N GLY A 186 -1.31 1.94 -11.88
CA GLY A 186 -1.62 3.05 -12.80
C GLY A 186 -1.02 2.87 -14.19
N GLU A 187 -0.81 1.64 -14.64
CA GLU A 187 -0.09 1.33 -15.90
C GLU A 187 -1.02 1.15 -17.10
N TYR A 188 -2.34 1.25 -16.93
CA TYR A 188 -3.28 1.33 -18.04
C TYR A 188 -3.32 2.75 -18.59
N ASN A 189 -3.15 2.90 -19.90
CA ASN A 189 -3.11 4.21 -20.55
C ASN A 189 -4.50 4.66 -21.04
N THR A 190 -5.42 3.73 -21.27
CA THR A 190 -6.77 4.02 -21.77
C THR A 190 -7.82 3.21 -21.02
N LYS A 191 -9.01 3.81 -20.88
CA LYS A 191 -10.19 3.12 -20.35
C LYS A 191 -10.61 1.94 -21.24
N THR A 192 -10.37 2.03 -22.55
CA THR A 192 -10.68 0.95 -23.51
C THR A 192 -9.84 -0.29 -23.21
N GLU A 193 -8.55 -0.12 -22.95
CA GLU A 193 -7.64 -1.21 -22.58
C GLU A 193 -8.09 -1.87 -21.26
N ALA A 194 -8.33 -1.07 -20.22
CA ALA A 194 -8.79 -1.57 -18.93
C ALA A 194 -10.15 -2.29 -19.02
N ARG A 195 -11.06 -1.79 -19.87
CA ARG A 195 -12.34 -2.45 -20.13
C ARG A 195 -12.17 -3.79 -20.82
N ALA A 196 -11.31 -3.86 -21.81
CA ALA A 196 -11.07 -5.10 -22.56
C ALA A 196 -10.44 -6.18 -21.68
N GLU A 197 -9.50 -5.81 -20.82
CA GLU A 197 -8.73 -6.76 -20.01
C GLU A 197 -9.39 -7.11 -18.68
N LEU A 198 -10.07 -6.16 -18.03
CA LEU A 198 -10.60 -6.26 -16.66
C LEU A 198 -12.10 -6.01 -16.54
N GLY A 199 -12.73 -5.53 -17.62
CA GLY A 199 -14.15 -5.16 -17.60
C GLY A 199 -14.47 -3.92 -16.78
N VAL A 200 -13.48 -3.06 -16.46
CA VAL A 200 -13.67 -1.79 -15.75
C VAL A 200 -13.52 -0.61 -16.68
N ASN A 201 -14.28 0.46 -16.46
CA ASN A 201 -14.26 1.67 -17.30
C ASN A 201 -13.45 2.82 -16.71
N ILE A 202 -12.62 2.53 -15.73
CA ILE A 202 -11.79 3.50 -15.04
C ILE A 202 -10.32 3.10 -15.12
N ILE A 203 -9.46 4.11 -15.07
CA ILE A 203 -8.02 3.98 -14.88
C ILE A 203 -7.61 5.03 -13.85
N ILE A 204 -6.49 4.84 -13.20
CA ILE A 204 -5.93 5.82 -12.28
C ILE A 204 -5.36 6.98 -13.10
N THR A 205 -5.73 8.21 -12.74
CA THR A 205 -5.36 9.46 -13.41
C THR A 205 -4.80 10.47 -12.41
N ASP A 206 -4.34 11.62 -12.89
CA ASP A 206 -3.94 12.72 -12.00
C ASP A 206 -5.07 13.18 -11.06
N ASP A 207 -6.32 13.14 -11.53
CA ASP A 207 -7.49 13.57 -10.74
C ASP A 207 -7.75 12.64 -9.54
N ASP A 208 -7.33 11.38 -9.61
CA ASP A 208 -7.48 10.40 -8.52
C ASP A 208 -6.41 10.57 -7.44
N TRP A 209 -5.37 11.35 -7.74
CA TRP A 209 -4.28 11.62 -6.82
C TRP A 209 -4.62 12.72 -5.80
N TYR A 210 -5.54 13.62 -6.13
CA TYR A 210 -6.00 14.73 -5.29
C TYR A 210 -7.26 14.39 -4.52
#